data_61f6f0725408ab56b3b97f95186a4823
#
_entry.id   61f6f0725408ab56b3b97f95186a4823
#
_cell.length_a   1.000
_cell.length_b   1.000
_cell.length_c   1.000
_cell.angle_alpha   90.00
_cell.angle_beta   90.00
_cell.angle_gamma   90.00
#
_symmetry.space_group_name_H-M   'P 1'
#
loop_
_entity.id
_entity.type
_entity.pdbx_description
1 polymer ?
#
loop_
_entity_poly.entity_id
_entity_poly.type
_entity_poly.pdbx_seq_one_letter_code
_entity_poly.pdbx_strand_id
1 'polypeptide(L)'
;EGPSLVEHLESVEVLADEAADKPFRMPVQWVNRPNLDFRGFSGLIASGSVKPGDAVRVLPSGKTSTVKAIVTFDGDLEEAVAGQSVTITLNDEIDCSRGDVLCLADNPPETADQFEATLVWLNDEDMHVGRSYWLKIGTQTVSATVQQPKYRVDVNTMDELAAKTLSLNDIGVAEVYSERPLVFEPYADNRTLGGYILIDKITNATVAAGMLNFSLRRSQNVHWQATDITREHHAQMKNQTPRVLWFT
;
A
#
# COMPACT_ATOMS: atom_id res chain seq x y z
N GLU A 1 -12.72 39.27 8.83
CA GLU A 1 -12.71 39.20 7.37
C GLU A 1 -11.41 38.48 6.98
N GLY A 2 -11.49 37.45 6.18
CA GLY A 2 -10.33 36.72 5.64
C GLY A 2 -9.89 37.30 4.28
N PRO A 3 -8.77 36.79 3.70
CA PRO A 3 -8.33 37.19 2.38
C PRO A 3 -9.37 36.85 1.31
N SER A 4 -9.39 37.57 0.22
CA SER A 4 -10.17 37.22 -0.95
C SER A 4 -9.68 35.89 -1.55
N LEU A 5 -10.50 35.20 -2.37
CA LEU A 5 -10.09 33.97 -3.04
C LEU A 5 -8.81 34.14 -3.85
N VAL A 6 -8.65 35.28 -4.54
CA VAL A 6 -7.45 35.61 -5.37
C VAL A 6 -6.23 35.74 -4.47
N GLU A 7 -6.33 36.54 -3.41
CA GLU A 7 -5.24 36.74 -2.45
C GLU A 7 -4.84 35.38 -1.76
N HIS A 8 -5.82 34.52 -1.46
CA HIS A 8 -5.54 33.21 -0.93
C HIS A 8 -4.80 32.33 -1.94
N LEU A 9 -5.25 32.30 -3.21
CA LEU A 9 -4.60 31.51 -4.26
C LEU A 9 -3.19 32.01 -4.62
N GLU A 10 -2.94 33.31 -4.49
CA GLU A 10 -1.61 33.90 -4.71
C GLU A 10 -0.66 33.68 -3.52
N SER A 11 -1.19 33.51 -2.32
CA SER A 11 -0.42 33.36 -1.08
C SER A 11 -0.28 31.92 -0.59
N VAL A 12 -1.09 30.97 -1.11
CA VAL A 12 -1.03 29.58 -0.69
C VAL A 12 0.30 28.95 -1.13
N GLU A 13 1.02 28.42 -0.17
CA GLU A 13 2.22 27.63 -0.46
C GLU A 13 1.82 26.34 -1.17
N VAL A 14 2.39 26.11 -2.35
CA VAL A 14 2.19 24.84 -3.07
C VAL A 14 3.11 23.81 -2.43
N LEU A 15 2.53 22.88 -1.68
CA LEU A 15 3.24 21.82 -0.93
C LEU A 15 3.89 20.77 -1.86
N ALA A 16 4.31 21.14 -3.06
CA ALA A 16 4.99 20.24 -4.00
C ALA A 16 6.30 19.66 -3.40
N ASP A 17 6.98 20.44 -2.55
CA ASP A 17 8.24 20.04 -1.94
C ASP A 17 8.06 19.06 -0.77
N GLU A 18 6.91 19.07 -0.08
CA GLU A 18 6.67 18.11 1.02
C GLU A 18 6.67 16.65 0.57
N ALA A 19 6.25 16.39 -0.67
CA ALA A 19 6.26 15.03 -1.20
C ALA A 19 7.68 14.54 -1.54
N ALA A 20 8.59 15.46 -1.87
CA ALA A 20 9.97 15.14 -2.21
C ALA A 20 10.81 14.76 -0.98
N ASP A 21 10.51 15.36 0.18
CA ASP A 21 11.22 15.08 1.44
C ASP A 21 10.78 13.78 2.13
N LYS A 22 9.70 13.17 1.65
CA LYS A 22 9.18 11.90 2.16
C LYS A 22 10.01 10.71 1.64
N PRO A 23 9.91 9.54 2.27
CA PRO A 23 10.54 8.34 1.75
C PRO A 23 10.06 7.98 0.34
N PHE A 24 10.95 7.47 -0.50
CA PHE A 24 10.63 7.07 -1.87
C PHE A 24 9.58 5.97 -1.92
N ARG A 25 8.52 6.20 -2.71
CA ARG A 25 7.43 5.26 -2.99
C ARG A 25 7.03 5.34 -4.46
N MET A 26 7.04 4.23 -5.13
CA MET A 26 6.55 4.13 -6.52
C MET A 26 5.70 2.88 -6.70
N PRO A 27 4.37 3.00 -6.73
CA PRO A 27 3.49 1.91 -7.15
C PRO A 27 3.75 1.54 -8.61
N VAL A 28 4.03 0.26 -8.85
CA VAL A 28 4.32 -0.24 -10.20
C VAL A 28 3.03 -0.33 -11.00
N GLN A 29 2.96 0.42 -12.09
CA GLN A 29 1.80 0.46 -12.99
C GLN A 29 1.95 -0.51 -14.16
N TRP A 30 3.17 -0.69 -14.64
CA TRP A 30 3.46 -1.54 -15.78
C TRP A 30 4.87 -2.10 -15.73
N VAL A 31 5.02 -3.36 -16.17
CA VAL A 31 6.33 -3.98 -16.36
C VAL A 31 6.66 -3.96 -17.84
N ASN A 32 7.62 -3.15 -18.21
CA ASN A 32 8.06 -2.98 -19.59
C ASN A 32 9.18 -3.98 -19.90
N ARG A 33 8.95 -4.90 -20.85
CA ARG A 33 9.93 -5.90 -21.30
C ARG A 33 9.88 -6.03 -22.83
N PRO A 34 10.39 -5.04 -23.58
CA PRO A 34 10.34 -5.05 -25.05
C PRO A 34 11.26 -6.13 -25.66
N ASN A 35 12.29 -6.55 -24.94
CA ASN A 35 13.25 -7.59 -25.34
C ASN A 35 13.81 -8.32 -24.09
N LEU A 36 14.72 -9.26 -24.30
CA LEU A 36 15.29 -10.08 -23.22
C LEU A 36 16.27 -9.31 -22.33
N ASP A 37 16.88 -8.24 -22.85
CA ASP A 37 17.94 -7.51 -22.17
C ASP A 37 17.40 -6.32 -21.37
N PHE A 38 16.12 -5.96 -21.54
CA PHE A 38 15.47 -4.84 -20.86
C PHE A 38 14.29 -5.31 -20.03
N ARG A 39 14.31 -5.01 -18.74
CA ARG A 39 13.17 -5.15 -17.82
C ARG A 39 13.06 -3.89 -16.97
N GLY A 40 12.01 -3.12 -17.23
CA GLY A 40 11.75 -1.85 -16.52
C GLY A 40 10.42 -1.89 -15.81
N PHE A 41 10.37 -1.22 -14.66
CA PHE A 41 9.19 -1.06 -13.82
C PHE A 41 8.73 0.38 -13.91
N SER A 42 7.61 0.59 -14.60
CA SER A 42 7.08 1.93 -14.88
C SER A 42 6.04 2.31 -13.84
N GLY A 43 6.10 3.55 -13.37
CA GLY A 43 5.15 4.09 -12.40
C GLY A 43 5.32 5.59 -12.19
N LEU A 44 4.35 6.16 -11.49
CA LEU A 44 4.43 7.52 -10.94
C LEU A 44 5.10 7.45 -9.56
N ILE A 45 6.12 8.26 -9.33
CA ILE A 45 6.70 8.42 -7.99
C ILE A 45 5.69 9.15 -7.11
N ALA A 46 5.16 8.44 -6.11
CA ALA A 46 4.15 8.97 -5.20
C ALA A 46 4.75 9.88 -4.11
N SER A 47 5.99 9.59 -3.69
CA SER A 47 6.74 10.38 -2.71
C SER A 47 8.24 10.11 -2.80
N GLY A 48 9.03 11.03 -2.27
CA GLY A 48 10.48 10.93 -2.16
C GLY A 48 11.23 11.10 -3.46
N SER A 49 12.49 10.73 -3.44
CA SER A 49 13.38 10.72 -4.62
C SER A 49 14.14 9.40 -4.69
N VAL A 50 14.68 9.10 -5.88
CA VAL A 50 15.47 7.90 -6.14
C VAL A 50 16.55 8.21 -7.17
N LYS A 51 17.73 7.57 -6.98
CA LYS A 51 18.91 7.70 -7.86
C LYS A 51 19.40 6.33 -8.32
N PRO A 52 20.09 6.24 -9.45
CA PRO A 52 20.88 5.06 -9.80
C PRO A 52 21.87 4.71 -8.67
N GLY A 53 21.92 3.44 -8.29
CA GLY A 53 22.72 2.94 -7.17
C GLY A 53 21.97 2.82 -5.85
N ASP A 54 20.81 3.43 -5.69
CA ASP A 54 20.01 3.31 -4.46
C ASP A 54 19.55 1.88 -4.24
N ALA A 55 19.63 1.42 -2.99
CA ALA A 55 19.08 0.14 -2.59
C ALA A 55 17.55 0.24 -2.46
N VAL A 56 16.84 -0.59 -3.20
CA VAL A 56 15.38 -0.63 -3.23
C VAL A 56 14.84 -1.98 -2.83
N ARG A 57 13.60 -1.97 -2.37
CA ARG A 57 12.83 -3.15 -2.00
C ARG A 57 11.51 -3.18 -2.76
N VAL A 58 11.13 -4.36 -3.20
CA VAL A 58 9.81 -4.65 -3.80
C VAL A 58 8.90 -5.19 -2.72
N LEU A 59 7.75 -4.58 -2.51
CA LEU A 59 6.73 -5.07 -1.59
C LEU A 59 5.48 -5.52 -2.36
N PRO A 60 4.78 -6.58 -1.88
CA PRO A 60 4.92 -7.24 -0.57
C PRO A 60 6.01 -8.32 -0.49
N SER A 61 6.68 -8.68 -1.59
CA SER A 61 7.63 -9.81 -1.63
C SER A 61 8.85 -9.65 -0.70
N GLY A 62 9.23 -8.40 -0.38
CA GLY A 62 10.40 -8.06 0.44
C GLY A 62 11.75 -8.21 -0.26
N LYS A 63 11.78 -8.61 -1.55
CA LYS A 63 13.03 -8.76 -2.33
C LYS A 63 13.71 -7.41 -2.51
N THR A 64 15.03 -7.41 -2.42
CA THR A 64 15.87 -6.21 -2.54
C THR A 64 16.75 -6.27 -3.78
N SER A 65 17.03 -5.11 -4.36
CA SER A 65 17.97 -4.90 -5.45
C SER A 65 18.50 -3.48 -5.40
N THR A 66 19.26 -3.08 -6.39
CA THR A 66 19.72 -1.69 -6.57
C THR A 66 19.21 -1.14 -7.88
N VAL A 67 18.93 0.17 -7.91
CA VAL A 67 18.52 0.88 -9.12
C VAL A 67 19.68 0.90 -10.10
N LYS A 68 19.45 0.38 -11.32
CA LYS A 68 20.44 0.39 -12.41
C LYS A 68 20.37 1.69 -13.19
N ALA A 69 19.19 2.09 -13.63
CA ALA A 69 18.93 3.32 -14.36
C ALA A 69 17.49 3.77 -14.19
N ILE A 70 17.27 5.07 -14.37
CA ILE A 70 15.95 5.71 -14.40
C ILE A 70 15.71 6.19 -15.81
N VAL A 71 14.85 5.51 -16.52
CA VAL A 71 14.65 5.69 -17.97
C VAL A 71 13.41 6.53 -18.22
N THR A 72 13.53 7.53 -19.09
CA THR A 72 12.40 8.33 -19.62
C THR A 72 12.46 8.36 -21.13
N PHE A 73 11.46 8.99 -21.77
CA PHE A 73 11.44 9.16 -23.22
C PHE A 73 12.60 10.05 -23.70
N ASP A 74 12.99 11.04 -22.90
CA ASP A 74 14.03 12.02 -23.24
C ASP A 74 15.45 11.58 -22.85
N GLY A 75 15.58 10.39 -22.26
CA GLY A 75 16.85 9.81 -21.81
C GLY A 75 16.83 9.38 -20.36
N ASP A 76 17.99 8.94 -19.86
CA ASP A 76 18.16 8.49 -18.49
C ASP A 76 18.34 9.70 -17.55
N LEU A 77 17.76 9.59 -16.34
CA LEU A 77 17.86 10.61 -15.31
C LEU A 77 18.89 10.21 -14.24
N GLU A 78 19.60 11.20 -13.71
CA GLU A 78 20.46 11.03 -12.54
C GLU A 78 19.70 10.97 -11.23
N GLU A 79 18.50 11.57 -11.20
CA GLU A 79 17.58 11.55 -10.07
C GLU A 79 16.15 11.70 -10.58
N ALA A 80 15.21 11.01 -9.94
CA ALA A 80 13.78 11.23 -10.14
C ALA A 80 13.10 11.51 -8.81
N VAL A 81 12.11 12.43 -8.83
CA VAL A 81 11.42 12.93 -7.64
C VAL A 81 9.91 12.70 -7.73
N ALA A 82 9.23 12.87 -6.60
CA ALA A 82 7.77 12.77 -6.51
C ALA A 82 7.07 13.56 -7.62
N GLY A 83 6.00 12.97 -8.20
CA GLY A 83 5.24 13.54 -9.31
C GLY A 83 5.77 13.19 -10.69
N GLN A 84 6.95 12.60 -10.83
CA GLN A 84 7.48 12.15 -12.12
C GLN A 84 7.06 10.74 -12.46
N SER A 85 6.69 10.51 -13.73
CA SER A 85 6.43 9.19 -14.28
C SER A 85 7.70 8.66 -14.95
N VAL A 86 8.24 7.58 -14.42
CA VAL A 86 9.52 7.02 -14.86
C VAL A 86 9.47 5.52 -15.01
N THR A 87 10.49 4.96 -15.66
CA THR A 87 10.74 3.52 -15.72
C THR A 87 12.06 3.22 -15.01
N ILE A 88 12.00 2.45 -13.93
CA ILE A 88 13.18 2.04 -13.15
C ILE A 88 13.61 0.66 -13.61
N THR A 89 14.90 0.51 -13.92
CA THR A 89 15.54 -0.79 -14.14
C THR A 89 16.38 -1.16 -12.92
N LEU A 90 16.46 -2.46 -12.64
CA LEU A 90 17.19 -2.98 -11.48
C LEU A 90 18.42 -3.79 -11.93
N ASN A 91 19.43 -3.92 -11.05
CA ASN A 91 20.61 -4.69 -11.34
C ASN A 91 20.36 -6.20 -11.28
N ASP A 92 19.41 -6.63 -10.43
CA ASP A 92 19.06 -8.04 -10.26
C ASP A 92 17.72 -8.35 -10.93
N GLU A 93 17.59 -9.57 -11.47
CA GLU A 93 16.30 -10.08 -11.97
C GLU A 93 15.45 -10.55 -10.78
N ILE A 94 14.69 -9.64 -10.18
CA ILE A 94 13.73 -9.95 -9.12
C ILE A 94 12.29 -9.88 -9.63
N ASP A 95 11.40 -10.66 -9.01
CA ASP A 95 9.99 -10.58 -9.33
C ASP A 95 9.40 -9.29 -8.77
N CYS A 96 8.86 -8.50 -9.69
CA CYS A 96 8.11 -7.30 -9.41
C CYS A 96 7.03 -7.18 -10.50
N SER A 97 5.81 -6.93 -10.11
CA SER A 97 4.64 -6.94 -10.98
C SER A 97 3.81 -5.68 -10.80
N ARG A 98 2.84 -5.46 -11.71
CA ARG A 98 1.83 -4.43 -11.51
C ARG A 98 1.10 -4.66 -10.19
N GLY A 99 1.02 -3.61 -9.38
CA GLY A 99 0.43 -3.66 -8.04
C GLY A 99 1.44 -3.74 -6.91
N ASP A 100 2.69 -4.12 -7.20
CA ASP A 100 3.76 -4.05 -6.21
C ASP A 100 4.20 -2.59 -6.02
N VAL A 101 4.91 -2.34 -4.92
CA VAL A 101 5.47 -1.02 -4.60
C VAL A 101 6.98 -1.12 -4.50
N LEU A 102 7.68 -0.28 -5.25
CA LEU A 102 9.11 -0.02 -5.08
C LEU A 102 9.29 1.06 -4.00
N CYS A 103 10.16 0.79 -3.04
CA CYS A 103 10.54 1.71 -1.96
C CYS A 103 12.03 1.62 -1.66
N LEU A 104 12.59 2.57 -0.90
CA LEU A 104 13.95 2.42 -0.35
C LEU A 104 14.00 1.21 0.58
N ALA A 105 15.12 0.48 0.55
CA ALA A 105 15.27 -0.79 1.26
C ALA A 105 15.25 -0.62 2.80
N ASP A 106 15.74 0.50 3.30
CA ASP A 106 15.88 0.83 4.71
C ASP A 106 14.61 1.45 5.34
N ASN A 107 13.69 1.94 4.51
CA ASN A 107 12.44 2.55 4.97
C ASN A 107 11.24 2.03 4.18
N PRO A 108 10.82 0.77 4.37
CA PRO A 108 9.66 0.21 3.68
C PRO A 108 8.34 0.71 4.29
N PRO A 109 7.28 0.92 3.47
CA PRO A 109 5.92 1.14 3.97
C PRO A 109 5.36 -0.11 4.68
N GLU A 110 4.26 0.06 5.39
CA GLU A 110 3.59 -1.05 6.06
C GLU A 110 2.92 -2.00 5.05
N THR A 111 2.78 -3.26 5.48
CA THR A 111 2.01 -4.28 4.75
C THR A 111 1.05 -4.93 5.73
N ALA A 112 -0.25 -4.85 5.45
CA ALA A 112 -1.30 -5.38 6.33
C ALA A 112 -2.52 -5.85 5.53
N ASP A 113 -3.39 -6.61 6.18
CA ASP A 113 -4.65 -7.13 5.64
C ASP A 113 -5.88 -6.66 6.43
N GLN A 114 -5.68 -5.89 7.50
CA GLN A 114 -6.74 -5.38 8.37
C GLN A 114 -6.45 -3.92 8.70
N PHE A 115 -7.43 -3.07 8.46
CA PHE A 115 -7.29 -1.63 8.57
C PHE A 115 -8.46 -1.01 9.32
N GLU A 116 -8.21 0.06 10.05
CA GLU A 116 -9.23 1.06 10.30
C GLU A 116 -9.25 2.05 9.14
N ALA A 117 -10.44 2.37 8.66
CA ALA A 117 -10.61 3.25 7.53
C ALA A 117 -11.79 4.19 7.72
N THR A 118 -11.63 5.42 7.27
CA THR A 118 -12.72 6.35 7.06
C THR A 118 -13.24 6.18 5.63
N LEU A 119 -14.54 6.07 5.43
CA LEU A 119 -15.13 5.91 4.11
C LEU A 119 -16.39 6.76 3.95
N VAL A 120 -16.64 7.17 2.71
CA VAL A 120 -17.86 7.82 2.26
C VAL A 120 -18.62 6.80 1.42
N TRP A 121 -19.89 6.55 1.80
CA TRP A 121 -20.74 5.64 1.04
C TRP A 121 -21.41 6.40 -0.12
N LEU A 122 -21.29 5.88 -1.33
CA LEU A 122 -21.68 6.56 -2.58
C LEU A 122 -22.85 5.87 -3.32
N ASN A 123 -23.34 4.74 -2.78
CA ASN A 123 -24.39 3.97 -3.43
C ASN A 123 -25.77 4.31 -2.83
N ASP A 124 -26.83 4.26 -3.66
CA ASP A 124 -28.21 4.46 -3.23
C ASP A 124 -28.69 3.35 -2.27
N GLU A 125 -28.20 2.12 -2.45
CA GLU A 125 -28.42 1.04 -1.50
C GLU A 125 -27.48 1.18 -0.30
N ASP A 126 -28.00 0.92 0.90
CA ASP A 126 -27.23 0.92 2.14
C ASP A 126 -26.08 -0.08 2.09
N MET A 127 -25.01 0.24 2.81
CA MET A 127 -23.85 -0.65 2.95
C MET A 127 -24.25 -1.98 3.60
N HIS A 128 -23.91 -3.09 2.97
CA HIS A 128 -24.10 -4.42 3.54
C HIS A 128 -22.83 -4.87 4.29
N VAL A 129 -22.93 -4.97 5.61
CA VAL A 129 -21.84 -5.43 6.48
C VAL A 129 -21.41 -6.84 6.10
N GLY A 130 -20.09 -7.04 5.96
CA GLY A 130 -19.51 -8.34 5.61
C GLY A 130 -19.64 -8.72 4.12
N ARG A 131 -20.33 -7.93 3.30
CA ARG A 131 -20.34 -8.13 1.84
C ARG A 131 -18.95 -7.92 1.27
N SER A 132 -18.59 -8.75 0.29
CA SER A 132 -17.31 -8.67 -0.39
C SER A 132 -17.35 -7.69 -1.56
N TYR A 133 -16.40 -6.76 -1.60
CA TYR A 133 -16.20 -5.76 -2.64
C TYR A 133 -14.80 -5.92 -3.26
N TRP A 134 -14.59 -5.36 -4.45
CA TRP A 134 -13.23 -5.07 -4.91
C TRP A 134 -12.74 -3.79 -4.25
N LEU A 135 -11.65 -3.88 -3.50
CA LEU A 135 -10.90 -2.73 -3.00
C LEU A 135 -9.79 -2.43 -3.99
N LYS A 136 -9.78 -1.19 -4.50
CA LYS A 136 -8.73 -0.70 -5.39
C LYS A 136 -7.95 0.42 -4.71
N ILE A 137 -6.65 0.21 -4.50
CA ILE A 137 -5.70 1.16 -3.93
C ILE A 137 -4.50 1.27 -4.87
N GLY A 138 -4.24 2.47 -5.39
CA GLY A 138 -3.22 2.66 -6.42
C GLY A 138 -3.43 1.71 -7.60
N THR A 139 -2.47 0.83 -7.83
CA THR A 139 -2.49 -0.18 -8.91
C THR A 139 -2.94 -1.56 -8.44
N GLN A 140 -3.18 -1.74 -7.13
CA GLN A 140 -3.64 -3.00 -6.55
C GLN A 140 -5.15 -3.10 -6.58
N THR A 141 -5.66 -4.31 -6.83
CA THR A 141 -7.07 -4.64 -6.68
C THR A 141 -7.18 -5.96 -5.94
N VAL A 142 -7.90 -5.96 -4.82
CA VAL A 142 -8.08 -7.13 -3.96
C VAL A 142 -9.52 -7.25 -3.52
N SER A 143 -9.92 -8.46 -3.15
CA SER A 143 -11.21 -8.68 -2.48
C SER A 143 -11.11 -8.17 -1.04
N ALA A 144 -12.12 -7.42 -0.60
CA ALA A 144 -12.18 -6.91 0.77
C ALA A 144 -13.61 -6.91 1.31
N THR A 145 -13.74 -6.93 2.62
CA THR A 145 -15.02 -6.82 3.34
C THR A 145 -14.95 -5.63 4.29
N VAL A 146 -16.07 -4.93 4.43
CA VAL A 146 -16.23 -3.85 5.40
C VAL A 146 -17.06 -4.38 6.56
N GLN A 147 -16.55 -4.18 7.77
CA GLN A 147 -17.24 -4.56 8.99
C GLN A 147 -18.27 -3.52 9.38
N GLN A 148 -19.05 -3.79 10.43
CA GLN A 148 -20.00 -2.82 10.96
C GLN A 148 -19.26 -1.50 11.28
N PRO A 149 -19.82 -0.34 10.88
CA PRO A 149 -19.23 0.95 11.25
C PRO A 149 -19.09 1.08 12.76
N LYS A 150 -17.95 1.59 13.21
CA LYS A 150 -17.75 1.97 14.60
C LYS A 150 -18.67 3.15 14.96
N TYR A 151 -18.73 4.11 14.04
CA TYR A 151 -19.61 5.25 14.08
C TYR A 151 -19.76 5.86 12.68
N ARG A 152 -20.77 6.69 12.53
CA ARG A 152 -20.89 7.62 11.40
C ARG A 152 -20.69 9.05 11.91
N VAL A 153 -20.17 9.91 11.05
CA VAL A 153 -19.93 11.32 11.36
C VAL A 153 -21.14 12.16 10.95
N ASP A 154 -21.68 12.97 11.84
CA ASP A 154 -22.62 14.03 11.48
C ASP A 154 -21.82 15.20 10.88
N VAL A 155 -22.04 15.45 9.60
CA VAL A 155 -21.27 16.48 8.84
C VAL A 155 -21.53 17.92 9.30
N ASN A 156 -22.62 18.16 10.06
CA ASN A 156 -22.96 19.49 10.55
C ASN A 156 -22.35 19.79 11.91
N THR A 157 -22.33 18.79 12.79
CA THR A 157 -21.83 18.95 14.17
C THR A 157 -20.46 18.34 14.37
N MET A 158 -20.02 17.46 13.45
CA MET A 158 -18.82 16.62 13.55
C MET A 158 -18.87 15.59 14.68
N ASP A 159 -20.09 15.32 15.21
CA ASP A 159 -20.28 14.32 16.25
C ASP A 159 -20.20 12.88 15.69
N GLU A 160 -19.74 11.98 16.52
CA GLU A 160 -19.72 10.55 16.25
C GLU A 160 -21.05 9.92 16.66
N LEU A 161 -21.81 9.42 15.69
CA LEU A 161 -23.10 8.81 15.91
C LEU A 161 -23.02 7.29 15.72
N ALA A 162 -23.63 6.54 16.65
CA ALA A 162 -23.74 5.09 16.50
C ALA A 162 -24.48 4.72 15.21
N ALA A 163 -23.88 3.82 14.41
CA ALA A 163 -24.44 3.35 13.15
C ALA A 163 -24.27 1.84 12.99
N LYS A 164 -25.27 1.19 12.39
CA LYS A 164 -25.18 -0.24 12.01
C LYS A 164 -24.79 -0.44 10.56
N THR A 165 -25.04 0.57 9.73
CA THR A 165 -24.74 0.61 8.30
C THR A 165 -24.48 2.06 7.90
N LEU A 166 -24.10 2.28 6.64
CA LEU A 166 -23.94 3.61 6.04
C LEU A 166 -24.91 3.72 4.86
N SER A 167 -25.64 4.82 4.79
CA SER A 167 -26.50 5.21 3.68
C SER A 167 -25.77 6.18 2.74
N LEU A 168 -26.37 6.49 1.59
CA LEU A 168 -25.81 7.41 0.60
C LEU A 168 -25.33 8.72 1.25
N ASN A 169 -24.09 9.10 0.94
CA ASN A 169 -23.36 10.27 1.46
C ASN A 169 -23.02 10.22 2.96
N ASP A 170 -23.30 9.12 3.65
CA ASP A 170 -22.77 8.95 5.01
C ASP A 170 -21.26 8.83 5.00
N ILE A 171 -20.61 9.50 5.96
CA ILE A 171 -19.20 9.33 6.29
C ILE A 171 -19.12 8.47 7.55
N GLY A 172 -18.35 7.41 7.52
CA GLY A 172 -18.19 6.53 8.68
C GLY A 172 -16.79 6.00 8.83
N VAL A 173 -16.51 5.51 10.03
CA VAL A 173 -15.27 4.79 10.35
C VAL A 173 -15.61 3.32 10.56
N ALA A 174 -14.91 2.44 9.84
CA ALA A 174 -15.13 1.01 9.91
C ALA A 174 -13.80 0.25 9.76
N GLU A 175 -13.85 -1.02 10.12
CA GLU A 175 -12.75 -1.94 9.84
C GLU A 175 -12.91 -2.53 8.45
N VAL A 176 -11.80 -2.55 7.71
CA VAL A 176 -11.72 -3.12 6.36
C VAL A 176 -10.74 -4.29 6.38
N TYR A 177 -11.18 -5.44 5.92
CA TYR A 177 -10.37 -6.65 5.85
C TYR A 177 -10.16 -7.05 4.39
N SER A 178 -8.92 -7.16 3.97
CA SER A 178 -8.55 -7.60 2.63
C SER A 178 -8.15 -9.08 2.61
N GLU A 179 -8.43 -9.76 1.50
CA GLU A 179 -8.11 -11.18 1.30
C GLU A 179 -6.61 -11.47 1.33
N ARG A 180 -5.81 -10.48 0.96
CA ARG A 180 -4.35 -10.56 0.98
C ARG A 180 -3.76 -9.24 1.50
N PRO A 181 -2.54 -9.29 2.06
CA PRO A 181 -1.87 -8.09 2.52
C PRO A 181 -1.71 -7.05 1.41
N LEU A 182 -1.96 -5.80 1.75
CA LEU A 182 -1.77 -4.62 0.93
C LEU A 182 -0.59 -3.81 1.45
N VAL A 183 0.19 -3.28 0.53
CA VAL A 183 1.20 -2.27 0.84
C VAL A 183 0.50 -0.92 0.94
N PHE A 184 0.62 -0.25 2.07
CA PHE A 184 -0.08 1.00 2.32
C PHE A 184 0.71 1.94 3.22
N GLU A 185 0.30 3.20 3.21
CA GLU A 185 0.63 4.22 4.22
C GLU A 185 -0.66 4.91 4.64
N PRO A 186 -0.76 5.47 5.87
CA PRO A 186 -1.91 6.27 6.26
C PRO A 186 -2.19 7.37 5.23
N TYR A 187 -3.46 7.61 4.92
CA TYR A 187 -3.85 8.61 3.92
C TYR A 187 -3.33 10.02 4.24
N ALA A 188 -3.21 10.34 5.51
CA ALA A 188 -2.63 11.60 5.98
C ALA A 188 -1.16 11.77 5.56
N ASP A 189 -0.42 10.65 5.48
CA ASP A 189 0.99 10.65 5.13
C ASP A 189 1.20 10.50 3.62
N ASN A 190 0.43 9.63 2.98
CA ASN A 190 0.53 9.36 1.54
C ASN A 190 -0.86 9.07 0.92
N ARG A 191 -1.40 10.04 0.20
CA ARG A 191 -2.73 9.92 -0.43
C ARG A 191 -2.80 8.80 -1.46
N THR A 192 -1.72 8.52 -2.17
CA THR A 192 -1.66 7.49 -3.22
C THR A 192 -1.69 6.08 -2.64
N LEU A 193 -1.01 5.86 -1.51
CA LEU A 193 -0.95 4.56 -0.84
C LEU A 193 -1.97 4.41 0.29
N GLY A 194 -2.71 5.46 0.63
CA GLY A 194 -3.73 5.44 1.68
C GLY A 194 -5.16 5.63 1.18
N GLY A 195 -5.35 6.17 -0.03
CA GLY A 195 -6.67 6.36 -0.63
C GLY A 195 -7.13 5.14 -1.42
N TYR A 196 -8.39 4.73 -1.23
CA TYR A 196 -8.96 3.57 -1.94
C TYR A 196 -10.39 3.82 -2.38
N ILE A 197 -10.88 2.97 -3.30
CA ILE A 197 -12.29 2.87 -3.65
C ILE A 197 -12.78 1.43 -3.45
N LEU A 198 -14.08 1.30 -3.14
CA LEU A 198 -14.78 0.02 -3.16
C LEU A 198 -15.66 -0.07 -4.40
N ILE A 199 -15.60 -1.21 -5.04
CA ILE A 199 -16.35 -1.51 -6.27
C ILE A 199 -17.18 -2.75 -6.01
N ASP A 200 -18.48 -2.65 -6.31
CA ASP A 200 -19.38 -3.81 -6.24
C ASP A 200 -18.98 -4.86 -7.28
N LYS A 201 -18.89 -6.12 -6.85
CA LYS A 201 -18.42 -7.22 -7.70
C LYS A 201 -19.41 -7.65 -8.78
N ILE A 202 -20.68 -7.28 -8.63
CA ILE A 202 -21.76 -7.69 -9.55
C ILE A 202 -22.00 -6.58 -10.57
N THR A 203 -22.19 -5.35 -10.08
CA THR A 203 -22.55 -4.21 -10.91
C THR A 203 -21.34 -3.48 -11.49
N ASN A 204 -20.15 -3.70 -10.93
CA ASN A 204 -18.91 -2.94 -11.20
C ASN A 204 -19.05 -1.43 -10.91
N ALA A 205 -20.06 -1.02 -10.15
CA ALA A 205 -20.19 0.36 -9.70
C ALA A 205 -19.25 0.66 -8.54
N THR A 206 -18.70 1.87 -8.51
CA THR A 206 -17.98 2.36 -7.33
C THR A 206 -19.01 2.70 -6.25
N VAL A 207 -18.94 2.01 -5.12
CA VAL A 207 -19.92 2.13 -4.03
C VAL A 207 -19.40 2.90 -2.82
N ALA A 208 -18.08 3.05 -2.69
CA ALA A 208 -17.48 3.88 -1.66
C ALA A 208 -16.11 4.41 -2.09
N ALA A 209 -15.71 5.52 -1.49
CA ALA A 209 -14.35 6.01 -1.47
C ALA A 209 -13.88 6.09 -0.01
N GLY A 210 -12.60 5.80 0.25
CA GLY A 210 -12.11 5.76 1.61
C GLY A 210 -10.63 6.10 1.77
N MET A 211 -10.28 6.29 3.02
CA MET A 211 -8.94 6.62 3.48
C MET A 211 -8.53 5.60 4.54
N LEU A 212 -7.40 4.93 4.36
CA LEU A 212 -6.83 4.06 5.37
C LEU A 212 -6.20 4.92 6.47
N ASN A 213 -6.60 4.68 7.71
CA ASN A 213 -6.10 5.43 8.86
C ASN A 213 -4.85 4.75 9.43
N PHE A 214 -4.95 3.47 9.75
CA PHE A 214 -3.85 2.64 10.26
C PHE A 214 -4.18 1.15 10.13
N SER A 215 -3.15 0.31 10.27
CA SER A 215 -3.32 -1.15 10.32
C SER A 215 -3.74 -1.62 11.71
N LEU A 216 -4.69 -2.56 11.79
CA LEU A 216 -5.12 -3.16 13.06
C LEU A 216 -4.15 -4.25 13.55
N ARG A 217 -3.43 -4.87 12.63
CA ARG A 217 -2.36 -5.83 12.92
C ARG A 217 -1.07 -5.35 12.27
N ARG A 218 -0.09 -5.02 13.09
CA ARG A 218 1.27 -4.84 12.61
C ARG A 218 1.85 -6.22 12.30
N SER A 219 2.19 -6.47 11.06
CA SER A 219 2.90 -7.68 10.63
C SER A 219 4.23 -7.89 11.38
N GLN A 220 4.75 -6.85 12.02
CA GLN A 220 5.97 -6.89 12.84
C GLN A 220 5.85 -7.71 14.13
N ASN A 221 4.65 -8.12 14.58
CA ASN A 221 4.50 -9.04 15.70
C ASN A 221 4.71 -10.51 15.32
N VAL A 222 4.86 -10.81 14.05
CA VAL A 222 5.46 -12.08 13.61
C VAL A 222 6.99 -11.88 13.66
N HIS A 223 7.57 -11.88 14.86
CA HIS A 223 8.94 -12.31 14.99
C HIS A 223 8.99 -13.74 14.44
N TRP A 224 9.45 -13.89 13.22
CA TRP A 224 10.11 -15.11 12.80
C TRP A 224 11.33 -15.24 13.73
N GLN A 225 11.11 -15.69 14.96
CA GLN A 225 12.15 -16.42 15.62
C GLN A 225 12.38 -17.60 14.69
N ALA A 226 13.43 -17.51 13.90
CA ALA A 226 14.12 -18.71 13.43
C ALA A 226 14.57 -19.40 14.71
N THR A 227 13.66 -20.11 15.35
CA THR A 227 13.99 -21.21 16.22
C THR A 227 14.51 -22.26 15.24
N ASP A 228 15.78 -22.12 14.88
CA ASP A 228 16.54 -23.26 14.36
C ASP A 228 16.52 -24.30 15.47
N ILE A 229 15.41 -25.05 15.55
CA ILE A 229 15.32 -26.25 16.34
C ILE A 229 16.14 -27.29 15.59
N THR A 230 17.45 -27.24 15.83
CA THR A 230 18.39 -28.18 15.23
C THR A 230 18.13 -29.58 15.80
N ARG A 231 18.55 -30.63 15.09
CA ARG A 231 18.52 -32.00 15.59
C ARG A 231 19.16 -32.14 16.97
N GLU A 232 20.16 -31.32 17.27
CA GLU A 232 20.86 -31.27 18.54
C GLU A 232 19.98 -30.72 19.67
N HIS A 233 19.18 -29.68 19.43
CA HIS A 233 18.19 -29.20 20.40
C HIS A 233 17.12 -30.26 20.70
N HIS A 234 16.64 -31.00 19.68
CA HIS A 234 15.72 -32.13 19.89
C HIS A 234 16.37 -33.25 20.67
N ALA A 235 17.62 -33.56 20.40
CA ALA A 235 18.36 -34.61 21.10
C ALA A 235 18.53 -34.27 22.58
N GLN A 236 18.88 -33.02 22.89
CA GLN A 236 19.06 -32.55 24.28
C GLN A 236 17.74 -32.52 25.06
N MET A 237 16.66 -31.98 24.45
CA MET A 237 15.35 -31.93 25.14
C MET A 237 14.76 -33.31 25.42
N LYS A 238 14.98 -34.31 24.56
CA LYS A 238 14.41 -35.67 24.69
C LYS A 238 15.41 -36.67 25.24
N ASN A 239 16.63 -36.24 25.54
CA ASN A 239 17.73 -37.12 25.97
C ASN A 239 17.93 -38.34 25.04
N GLN A 240 17.85 -38.13 23.72
CA GLN A 240 17.89 -39.14 22.69
C GLN A 240 18.92 -38.77 21.63
N THR A 241 19.64 -39.77 21.12
CA THR A 241 20.56 -39.62 20.00
C THR A 241 19.81 -39.89 18.68
N PRO A 242 19.65 -38.93 17.75
CA PRO A 242 18.93 -39.21 16.51
C PRO A 242 19.72 -40.19 15.63
N ARG A 243 19.05 -41.25 15.14
CA ARG A 243 19.59 -42.23 14.21
C ARG A 243 18.64 -42.44 13.03
N VAL A 244 19.21 -42.60 11.84
CA VAL A 244 18.47 -42.97 10.63
C VAL A 244 18.65 -44.48 10.43
N LEU A 245 17.55 -45.22 10.42
CA LEU A 245 17.53 -46.65 10.09
C LEU A 245 17.02 -46.79 8.66
N TRP A 246 17.83 -47.38 7.79
CA TRP A 246 17.43 -47.77 6.45
C TRP A 246 17.04 -49.25 6.46
N PHE A 247 15.82 -49.56 6.00
CA PHE A 247 15.37 -50.92 5.74
C PHE A 247 15.48 -51.15 4.24
N THR A 248 16.22 -52.18 3.84
CA THR A 248 16.33 -52.67 2.46
C THR A 248 15.39 -53.86 2.25
#